data_916de12f16f0ef9c5fd76607c0abbccd
#
_entry.id   916de12f16f0ef9c5fd76607c0abbccd
#
_cell.length_a   1.000
_cell.length_b   1.000
_cell.length_c   1.000
_cell.angle_alpha   90.00
_cell.angle_beta   90.00
_cell.angle_gamma   90.00
#
_symmetry.space_group_name_H-M   'P 1'
#
loop_
_entity.id
_entity.type
_entity.pdbx_description
1 polymer ?
#
loop_
_entity_poly.entity_id
_entity_poly.type
_entity_poly.pdbx_seq_one_letter_code
_entity_poly.pdbx_strand_id
1 'polypeptide(L)'
;MNKHILRASLEDASVAPEACQVTPAHAERPPAGAEMARVLGTTPFHMALDSSGGGIAHWKHDPLHDVVAPMSHHVIMAYNGTVQRMERRMGSAVAIGTFRPGVVIIIPEGSSSGWDIPKPVDVIQLYLPHATLERVAGEVDSATSTDLLERTAHPDPITSRLLLTATDAVVGNVVVDTLFRHQLMDLLATRLLAAHVGAPSTFQPTRGGLSPVVLRRAIERLHSDIDADVSLAALASDAGLSRFHFCRAFKESTGLSPHAWRRQQRLEEAKNMLRGTDASVLSVAVALGYSSQTAFAAAFRKLTGDTPSNWRRRAR
;
A
#
# COMPACT_ATOMS: atom_id res chain seq x y z
N MET A 1 21.85 28.58 -82.34
CA MET A 1 22.67 27.45 -82.84
C MET A 1 22.80 26.44 -81.76
N ASN A 2 22.33 25.20 -82.08
CA ASN A 2 22.55 23.89 -81.51
C ASN A 2 22.28 23.68 -80.01
N LYS A 3 21.20 22.93 -79.65
CA LYS A 3 20.94 21.49 -79.74
C LYS A 3 21.87 20.62 -78.87
N HIS A 4 21.33 19.99 -77.85
CA HIS A 4 21.17 18.55 -77.59
C HIS A 4 20.64 18.39 -76.18
N ILE A 5 19.38 17.99 -75.93
CA ILE A 5 18.81 16.66 -75.82
C ILE A 5 19.74 15.63 -75.17
N LEU A 6 19.40 15.21 -73.96
CA LEU A 6 19.27 13.77 -73.62
C LEU A 6 18.45 13.58 -72.36
N ARG A 7 17.52 12.69 -72.52
CA ARG A 7 16.62 12.05 -71.54
C ARG A 7 17.38 11.02 -70.70
N ALA A 8 17.01 10.83 -69.44
CA ALA A 8 16.86 9.54 -68.75
C ALA A 8 16.34 9.85 -67.37
N SER A 9 15.20 9.47 -67.13
CA SER A 9 14.62 8.31 -66.47
C SER A 9 14.43 8.48 -64.96
N LEU A 10 13.16 8.53 -64.65
CA LEU A 10 12.54 8.27 -63.35
C LEU A 10 13.17 7.07 -62.65
N GLU A 11 13.50 7.24 -61.37
CA GLU A 11 13.25 6.16 -60.39
C GLU A 11 12.79 6.80 -59.09
N ASP A 12 11.63 6.39 -58.77
CA ASP A 12 10.79 6.63 -57.63
C ASP A 12 11.47 6.13 -56.36
N ALA A 13 11.69 6.97 -55.37
CA ALA A 13 11.96 6.56 -54.03
C ALA A 13 11.04 7.36 -53.10
N SER A 14 9.82 6.88 -53.01
CA SER A 14 8.86 7.22 -51.97
C SER A 14 9.47 6.92 -50.61
N VAL A 15 10.04 7.91 -49.99
CA VAL A 15 10.30 7.88 -48.51
C VAL A 15 9.00 8.33 -47.88
N ALA A 16 8.23 7.37 -47.42
CA ALA A 16 7.14 7.61 -46.51
C ALA A 16 7.65 8.29 -45.25
N PRO A 17 7.02 9.34 -44.75
CA PRO A 17 7.40 9.91 -43.47
C PRO A 17 7.09 8.84 -42.39
N GLU A 18 8.12 8.45 -41.65
CA GLU A 18 7.96 7.71 -40.38
C GLU A 18 6.89 8.42 -39.56
N ALA A 19 5.77 7.74 -39.41
CA ALA A 19 4.76 8.12 -38.47
C ALA A 19 5.41 8.14 -37.09
N CYS A 20 5.71 9.34 -36.63
CA CYS A 20 5.99 9.61 -35.23
C CYS A 20 4.85 8.96 -34.45
N GLN A 21 5.12 7.83 -33.83
CA GLN A 21 4.20 7.21 -32.89
C GLN A 21 4.08 8.18 -31.74
N VAL A 22 3.10 9.07 -31.83
CA VAL A 22 2.61 9.83 -30.69
C VAL A 22 2.14 8.79 -29.67
N THR A 23 2.97 8.58 -28.67
CA THR A 23 2.58 7.87 -27.45
C THR A 23 1.24 8.45 -27.03
N PRO A 24 0.20 7.63 -26.76
CA PRO A 24 -1.11 8.16 -26.39
C PRO A 24 -0.94 8.98 -25.10
N ALA A 25 -0.85 10.29 -25.26
CA ALA A 25 -0.79 11.25 -24.18
C ALA A 25 -2.12 11.21 -23.43
N HIS A 26 -2.01 11.00 -22.09
CA HIS A 26 -3.01 11.36 -21.11
C HIS A 26 -4.46 10.95 -21.43
N ALA A 27 -4.75 9.65 -21.38
CA ALA A 27 -6.08 9.23 -20.99
C ALA A 27 -6.37 9.92 -19.65
N GLU A 28 -7.37 10.79 -19.60
CA GLU A 28 -7.74 11.52 -18.37
C GLU A 28 -7.96 10.49 -17.26
N ARG A 29 -7.12 10.54 -16.24
CA ARG A 29 -7.24 9.65 -15.09
C ARG A 29 -8.53 9.97 -14.35
N PRO A 30 -9.32 8.98 -13.94
CA PRO A 30 -10.55 9.22 -13.21
C PRO A 30 -10.27 9.96 -11.88
N PRO A 31 -11.18 10.83 -11.44
CA PRO A 31 -11.13 11.39 -10.09
C PRO A 31 -11.12 10.27 -9.05
N ALA A 32 -10.37 10.44 -7.95
CA ALA A 32 -10.22 9.42 -6.93
C ALA A 32 -11.55 8.94 -6.35
N GLY A 33 -12.50 9.85 -6.11
CA GLY A 33 -13.82 9.48 -5.62
C GLY A 33 -14.59 8.56 -6.56
N ALA A 34 -14.50 8.77 -7.88
CA ALA A 34 -15.15 7.94 -8.90
C ALA A 34 -14.51 6.54 -8.95
N GLU A 35 -13.19 6.47 -8.94
CA GLU A 35 -12.49 5.18 -8.95
C GLU A 35 -12.75 4.39 -7.66
N MET A 36 -12.75 5.05 -6.50
CA MET A 36 -13.10 4.40 -5.24
C MET A 36 -14.53 3.87 -5.26
N ALA A 37 -15.50 4.62 -5.76
CA ALA A 37 -16.87 4.15 -5.88
C ALA A 37 -16.97 2.90 -6.79
N ARG A 38 -16.23 2.89 -7.91
CA ARG A 38 -16.13 1.73 -8.81
C ARG A 38 -15.59 0.50 -8.11
N VAL A 39 -14.43 0.64 -7.46
CA VAL A 39 -13.70 -0.48 -6.84
C VAL A 39 -14.42 -1.02 -5.61
N LEU A 40 -14.97 -0.11 -4.78
CA LEU A 40 -15.66 -0.50 -3.55
C LEU A 40 -17.11 -0.98 -3.79
N GLY A 41 -17.66 -0.75 -4.99
CA GLY A 41 -19.02 -1.16 -5.37
C GLY A 41 -20.11 -0.50 -4.52
N THR A 42 -19.80 0.61 -3.85
CA THR A 42 -20.70 1.32 -2.94
C THR A 42 -20.51 2.83 -3.03
N THR A 43 -21.39 3.57 -2.36
CA THR A 43 -21.24 5.02 -2.16
C THR A 43 -20.62 5.33 -0.80
N PRO A 44 -19.91 6.46 -0.67
CA PRO A 44 -19.36 6.86 0.62
C PRO A 44 -20.48 7.15 1.63
N PHE A 45 -20.22 6.80 2.88
CA PHE A 45 -21.14 7.12 3.99
C PHE A 45 -21.29 8.64 4.20
N HIS A 46 -20.16 9.35 4.08
CA HIS A 46 -20.11 10.81 4.01
C HIS A 46 -19.05 11.22 3.00
N MET A 47 -19.29 12.30 2.27
CA MET A 47 -18.31 12.86 1.33
C MET A 47 -18.47 14.37 1.24
N ALA A 48 -17.34 15.08 1.29
CA ALA A 48 -17.25 16.51 1.06
C ALA A 48 -16.08 16.79 0.15
N LEU A 49 -16.38 17.05 -1.13
CA LEU A 49 -15.39 17.38 -2.16
C LEU A 49 -15.57 18.84 -2.58
N ASP A 50 -14.48 19.44 -3.04
CA ASP A 50 -14.49 20.74 -3.73
C ASP A 50 -14.64 20.55 -5.24
N SER A 51 -14.61 21.65 -6.01
CA SER A 51 -14.74 21.64 -7.47
C SER A 51 -13.57 20.96 -8.18
N SER A 52 -12.42 20.78 -7.53
CA SER A 52 -11.26 20.06 -8.05
C SER A 52 -11.37 18.55 -7.81
N GLY A 53 -12.37 18.07 -7.08
CA GLY A 53 -12.50 16.69 -6.62
C GLY A 53 -11.63 16.38 -5.39
N GLY A 54 -10.94 17.38 -4.84
CA GLY A 54 -10.21 17.28 -3.59
C GLY A 54 -11.15 17.28 -2.38
N GLY A 55 -10.80 16.60 -1.29
CA GLY A 55 -11.62 16.58 -0.09
C GLY A 55 -11.55 15.27 0.67
N ILE A 56 -12.56 15.01 1.48
CA ILE A 56 -12.60 13.89 2.40
C ILE A 56 -13.84 13.05 2.13
N ALA A 57 -13.65 11.73 2.18
CA ALA A 57 -14.71 10.74 2.09
C ALA A 57 -14.60 9.70 3.20
N HIS A 58 -15.72 9.35 3.80
CA HIS A 58 -15.83 8.27 4.76
C HIS A 58 -16.47 7.06 4.10
N TRP A 59 -15.76 5.95 4.04
CA TRP A 59 -16.20 4.73 3.41
C TRP A 59 -16.39 3.62 4.42
N LYS A 60 -17.48 2.88 4.21
CA LYS A 60 -17.72 1.58 4.83
C LYS A 60 -18.01 0.59 3.71
N HIS A 61 -17.19 -0.43 3.58
CA HIS A 61 -17.32 -1.39 2.50
C HIS A 61 -17.04 -2.83 2.95
N ASP A 62 -17.56 -3.76 2.20
CA ASP A 62 -17.34 -5.19 2.36
C ASP A 62 -15.90 -5.60 1.99
N PRO A 63 -15.52 -6.87 2.19
CA PRO A 63 -14.22 -7.37 1.76
C PRO A 63 -13.90 -6.98 0.32
N LEU A 64 -12.63 -6.58 0.08
CA LEU A 64 -12.19 -6.08 -1.22
C LEU A 64 -11.11 -6.97 -1.83
N HIS A 65 -11.34 -7.41 -3.07
CA HIS A 65 -10.41 -8.18 -3.89
C HIS A 65 -10.41 -7.60 -5.31
N ASP A 66 -9.84 -6.42 -5.50
CA ASP A 66 -9.87 -5.72 -6.78
C ASP A 66 -8.60 -4.86 -6.98
N VAL A 67 -8.49 -4.29 -8.18
CA VAL A 67 -7.40 -3.41 -8.58
C VAL A 67 -7.91 -1.98 -8.67
N VAL A 68 -7.23 -1.09 -7.95
CA VAL A 68 -7.40 0.36 -8.05
C VAL A 68 -6.58 0.84 -9.24
N ALA A 69 -7.24 1.45 -10.22
CA ALA A 69 -6.59 2.05 -11.39
C ALA A 69 -5.89 3.38 -11.02
N PRO A 70 -4.97 3.87 -11.88
CA PRO A 70 -4.34 5.17 -11.69
C PRO A 70 -5.39 6.29 -11.61
N MET A 71 -5.30 7.12 -10.56
CA MET A 71 -6.21 8.23 -10.27
C MET A 71 -5.55 9.58 -10.47
N SER A 72 -6.36 10.64 -10.63
CA SER A 72 -5.90 12.03 -10.76
C SER A 72 -5.62 12.74 -9.43
N HIS A 73 -5.67 12.04 -8.30
CA HIS A 73 -5.44 12.56 -6.97
C HIS A 73 -4.57 11.61 -6.17
N HIS A 74 -3.82 12.14 -5.23
CA HIS A 74 -3.25 11.33 -4.17
C HIS A 74 -4.37 10.88 -3.23
N VAL A 75 -4.32 9.63 -2.78
CA VAL A 75 -5.27 9.10 -1.80
C VAL A 75 -4.55 8.74 -0.51
N ILE A 76 -4.94 9.39 0.56
CA ILE A 76 -4.40 9.13 1.90
C ILE A 76 -5.52 8.54 2.76
N MET A 77 -5.26 7.39 3.35
CA MET A 77 -6.29 6.67 4.12
C MET A 77 -5.89 6.53 5.57
N ALA A 78 -6.86 6.76 6.47
CA ALA A 78 -6.78 6.41 7.88
C ALA A 78 -7.87 5.41 8.24
N TYR A 79 -7.53 4.44 9.04
CA TYR A 79 -8.42 3.34 9.41
C TYR A 79 -9.17 3.62 10.71
N ASN A 80 -10.48 3.42 10.70
CA ASN A 80 -11.38 3.65 11.83
C ASN A 80 -12.08 2.36 12.31
N GLY A 81 -11.44 1.23 12.19
CA GLY A 81 -12.09 -0.06 12.51
C GLY A 81 -11.25 -0.95 13.41
N THR A 82 -11.67 -2.20 13.50
CA THR A 82 -10.97 -3.24 14.25
C THR A 82 -9.72 -3.69 13.50
N VAL A 83 -8.67 -4.02 14.25
CA VAL A 83 -7.39 -4.46 13.69
C VAL A 83 -7.57 -5.64 12.73
N GLN A 84 -7.13 -5.47 11.49
CA GLN A 84 -7.15 -6.52 10.48
C GLN A 84 -5.95 -6.47 9.54
N ARG A 85 -5.66 -7.60 8.92
CA ARG A 85 -4.62 -7.74 7.92
C ARG A 85 -5.14 -7.31 6.55
N MET A 86 -4.25 -6.75 5.75
CA MET A 86 -4.45 -6.45 4.34
C MET A 86 -3.23 -6.85 3.54
N GLU A 87 -3.44 -7.14 2.28
CA GLU A 87 -2.39 -7.32 1.28
C GLU A 87 -2.57 -6.30 0.17
N ARG A 88 -1.48 -5.67 -0.24
CA ARG A 88 -1.45 -4.73 -1.36
C ARG A 88 -0.38 -5.13 -2.36
N ARG A 89 -0.74 -5.24 -3.63
CA ARG A 89 0.14 -5.57 -4.75
C ARG A 89 0.43 -4.34 -5.57
N MET A 90 1.73 -4.07 -5.79
CA MET A 90 2.24 -2.93 -6.55
C MET A 90 3.21 -3.45 -7.60
N GLY A 91 2.74 -3.70 -8.82
CA GLY A 91 3.51 -4.42 -9.82
C GLY A 91 3.89 -5.83 -9.34
N SER A 92 5.18 -6.15 -9.29
CA SER A 92 5.71 -7.41 -8.77
C SER A 92 5.88 -7.42 -7.23
N ALA A 93 5.80 -6.28 -6.58
CA ALA A 93 5.95 -6.17 -5.13
C ALA A 93 4.63 -6.44 -4.42
N VAL A 94 4.72 -7.14 -3.29
CA VAL A 94 3.58 -7.39 -2.40
C VAL A 94 3.90 -6.84 -1.02
N ALA A 95 3.07 -5.91 -0.55
CA ALA A 95 3.15 -5.38 0.80
C ALA A 95 2.04 -5.96 1.66
N ILE A 96 2.41 -6.51 2.79
CA ILE A 96 1.46 -7.01 3.79
C ILE A 96 1.45 -6.02 4.94
N GLY A 97 0.28 -5.48 5.23
CA GLY A 97 0.08 -4.52 6.29
C GLY A 97 -0.98 -4.95 7.28
N THR A 98 -1.07 -4.22 8.37
CA THR A 98 -2.14 -4.37 9.36
C THR A 98 -2.86 -3.06 9.50
N PHE A 99 -4.14 -3.03 9.14
CA PHE A 99 -5.03 -1.93 9.44
C PHE A 99 -5.20 -1.83 10.95
N ARG A 100 -4.87 -0.68 11.50
CA ARG A 100 -5.07 -0.33 12.91
C ARG A 100 -5.11 1.19 13.07
N PRO A 101 -5.70 1.72 14.12
CA PRO A 101 -5.59 3.15 14.42
C PRO A 101 -4.12 3.60 14.49
N GLY A 102 -3.84 4.79 13.95
CA GLY A 102 -2.49 5.37 13.94
C GLY A 102 -1.60 4.94 12.77
N VAL A 103 -2.11 4.16 11.81
CA VAL A 103 -1.43 3.91 10.54
C VAL A 103 -2.11 4.65 9.40
N VAL A 104 -1.34 4.97 8.37
CA VAL A 104 -1.85 5.55 7.13
C VAL A 104 -1.44 4.71 5.93
N ILE A 105 -2.23 4.81 4.88
CA ILE A 105 -1.90 4.33 3.54
C ILE A 105 -1.83 5.54 2.64
N ILE A 106 -0.82 5.58 1.78
CA ILE A 106 -0.67 6.63 0.78
C ILE A 106 -0.58 5.97 -0.59
N ILE A 107 -1.49 6.35 -1.47
CA ILE A 107 -1.51 5.99 -2.89
C ILE A 107 -1.21 7.29 -3.64
N PRO A 108 0.01 7.46 -4.17
CA PRO A 108 0.32 8.62 -4.98
C PRO A 108 -0.56 8.70 -6.23
N GLU A 109 -0.79 9.91 -6.73
CA GLU A 109 -1.41 10.14 -8.02
C GLU A 109 -0.75 9.28 -9.11
N GLY A 110 -1.55 8.71 -10.00
CA GLY A 110 -1.05 7.89 -11.11
C GLY A 110 -0.59 6.48 -10.72
N SER A 111 -0.59 6.13 -9.44
CA SER A 111 -0.25 4.78 -8.98
C SER A 111 -1.45 3.84 -9.11
N SER A 112 -1.16 2.57 -9.42
CA SER A 112 -2.14 1.48 -9.40
C SER A 112 -1.74 0.41 -8.39
N SER A 113 -2.72 -0.25 -7.77
CA SER A 113 -2.44 -1.34 -6.84
C SER A 113 -3.60 -2.30 -6.69
N GLY A 114 -3.27 -3.60 -6.60
CA GLY A 114 -4.25 -4.63 -6.26
C GLY A 114 -4.41 -4.76 -4.75
N TRP A 115 -5.62 -5.00 -4.28
CA TRP A 115 -5.96 -5.09 -2.86
C TRP A 115 -6.62 -6.41 -2.53
N ASP A 116 -6.21 -6.99 -1.41
CA ASP A 116 -6.83 -8.15 -0.79
C ASP A 116 -7.11 -7.82 0.68
N ILE A 117 -8.38 -7.52 0.96
CA ILE A 117 -8.88 -7.11 2.28
C ILE A 117 -10.01 -8.07 2.65
N PRO A 118 -9.78 -9.03 3.57
CA PRO A 118 -10.69 -10.14 3.79
C PRO A 118 -11.90 -9.83 4.68
N LYS A 119 -12.00 -8.63 5.25
CA LYS A 119 -13.09 -8.24 6.16
C LYS A 119 -13.61 -6.86 5.81
N PRO A 120 -14.82 -6.52 6.24
CA PRO A 120 -15.36 -5.16 6.07
C PRO A 120 -14.43 -4.09 6.64
N VAL A 121 -14.41 -2.94 6.00
CA VAL A 121 -13.52 -1.81 6.31
C VAL A 121 -14.35 -0.58 6.64
N ASP A 122 -13.89 0.14 7.65
CA ASP A 122 -14.32 1.50 7.98
C ASP A 122 -13.08 2.40 7.84
N VAL A 123 -13.07 3.30 6.84
CA VAL A 123 -11.89 4.06 6.43
C VAL A 123 -12.23 5.48 6.03
N ILE A 124 -11.40 6.43 6.47
CA ILE A 124 -11.45 7.81 6.03
C ILE A 124 -10.39 8.00 4.95
N GLN A 125 -10.80 8.58 3.83
CA GLN A 125 -9.94 8.88 2.69
C GLN A 125 -9.88 10.38 2.45
N LEU A 126 -8.67 10.90 2.30
CA LEU A 126 -8.38 12.22 1.78
C LEU A 126 -8.03 12.07 0.30
N TYR A 127 -8.71 12.81 -0.56
CA TYR A 127 -8.36 13.00 -1.97
C TYR A 127 -7.65 14.34 -2.09
N LEU A 128 -6.35 14.30 -2.35
CA LEU A 128 -5.48 15.47 -2.39
C LEU A 128 -5.02 15.74 -3.81
N PRO A 129 -5.44 16.85 -4.45
CA PRO A 129 -4.93 17.26 -5.75
C PRO A 129 -3.43 17.53 -5.68
N HIS A 130 -2.68 17.14 -6.70
CA HIS A 130 -1.24 17.42 -6.77
C HIS A 130 -0.94 18.93 -6.70
N ALA A 131 -1.77 19.74 -7.35
CA ALA A 131 -1.68 21.20 -7.32
C ALA A 131 -1.73 21.80 -5.90
N THR A 132 -2.44 21.14 -4.97
CA THR A 132 -2.47 21.57 -3.56
C THR A 132 -1.11 21.34 -2.89
N LEU A 133 -0.46 20.20 -3.18
CA LEU A 133 0.89 19.92 -2.68
C LEU A 133 1.91 20.92 -3.26
N GLU A 134 1.84 21.19 -4.56
CA GLU A 134 2.72 22.17 -5.22
C GLU A 134 2.56 23.58 -4.64
N ARG A 135 1.32 24.02 -4.42
CA ARG A 135 1.06 25.32 -3.81
C ARG A 135 1.65 25.42 -2.41
N VAL A 136 1.36 24.44 -1.55
CA VAL A 136 1.87 24.43 -0.16
C VAL A 136 3.39 24.28 -0.13
N ALA A 137 3.98 23.47 -1.01
CA ALA A 137 5.44 23.36 -1.13
C ALA A 137 6.07 24.69 -1.51
N GLY A 138 5.48 25.42 -2.45
CA GLY A 138 5.95 26.75 -2.86
C GLY A 138 5.90 27.83 -1.75
N GLU A 139 4.99 27.67 -0.79
CA GLU A 139 4.90 28.53 0.40
C GLU A 139 5.99 28.24 1.44
N VAL A 140 6.50 26.99 1.47
CA VAL A 140 7.55 26.58 2.42
C VAL A 140 8.94 26.85 1.82
N ASP A 141 9.24 26.27 0.67
CA ASP A 141 10.46 26.44 -0.10
C ASP A 141 10.25 25.88 -1.51
N SER A 142 10.58 26.65 -2.52
CA SER A 142 10.44 26.28 -3.93
C SER A 142 11.25 25.03 -4.35
N ALA A 143 12.20 24.59 -3.55
CA ALA A 143 12.98 23.38 -3.78
C ALA A 143 12.36 22.12 -3.12
N THR A 144 11.25 22.24 -2.40
CA THR A 144 10.60 21.11 -1.72
C THR A 144 9.99 20.16 -2.76
N SER A 145 10.40 18.89 -2.74
CA SER A 145 9.76 17.85 -3.58
C SER A 145 8.30 17.66 -3.19
N THR A 146 7.45 17.45 -4.19
CA THR A 146 6.03 17.15 -4.04
C THR A 146 5.70 15.67 -4.30
N ASP A 147 6.72 14.86 -4.62
CA ASP A 147 6.56 13.44 -4.88
C ASP A 147 6.26 12.67 -3.59
N LEU A 148 5.00 12.34 -3.37
CA LEU A 148 4.60 11.54 -2.23
C LEU A 148 5.10 10.09 -2.37
N LEU A 149 5.66 9.58 -1.30
CA LEU A 149 6.08 8.18 -1.23
C LEU A 149 4.87 7.27 -1.03
N GLU A 150 4.81 6.21 -1.82
CA GLU A 150 3.83 5.15 -1.63
C GLU A 150 4.01 4.45 -0.28
N ARG A 151 2.92 4.34 0.51
CA ARG A 151 2.95 3.78 1.85
C ARG A 151 1.84 2.75 2.05
N THR A 152 2.16 1.66 2.72
CA THR A 152 1.19 0.62 3.08
C THR A 152 1.25 0.38 4.58
N ALA A 153 0.16 0.68 5.30
CA ALA A 153 0.05 0.57 6.76
C ALA A 153 1.23 1.22 7.52
N HIS A 154 1.65 2.39 7.07
CA HIS A 154 2.78 3.12 7.65
C HIS A 154 2.36 3.81 8.96
N PRO A 155 3.14 3.69 10.05
CA PRO A 155 2.84 4.38 11.30
C PRO A 155 2.94 5.90 11.16
N ASP A 156 1.81 6.58 11.18
CA ASP A 156 1.71 8.04 11.31
C ASP A 156 0.47 8.41 12.12
N PRO A 157 0.58 8.41 13.45
CA PRO A 157 -0.54 8.72 14.33
C PRO A 157 -1.03 10.15 14.24
N ILE A 158 -0.21 11.09 13.72
CA ILE A 158 -0.60 12.49 13.56
C ILE A 158 -1.56 12.61 12.37
N THR A 159 -1.13 12.19 11.17
CA THR A 159 -1.98 12.20 9.97
C THR A 159 -3.24 11.37 10.17
N SER A 160 -3.12 10.18 10.79
CA SER A 160 -4.28 9.33 11.09
C SER A 160 -5.30 10.06 11.99
N ARG A 161 -4.87 10.72 13.05
CA ARG A 161 -5.78 11.49 13.93
C ARG A 161 -6.41 12.68 13.23
N LEU A 162 -5.65 13.43 12.46
CA LEU A 162 -6.18 14.57 11.69
C LEU A 162 -7.30 14.12 10.74
N LEU A 163 -7.10 13.01 10.03
CA LEU A 163 -8.11 12.46 9.13
C LEU A 163 -9.36 11.96 9.87
N LEU A 164 -9.19 11.27 10.99
CA LEU A 164 -10.32 10.78 11.79
C LEU A 164 -11.13 11.93 12.39
N THR A 165 -10.47 12.98 12.90
CA THR A 165 -11.14 14.17 13.43
C THR A 165 -11.88 14.97 12.34
N ALA A 166 -11.33 14.98 11.13
CA ALA A 166 -11.94 15.64 9.99
C ALA A 166 -13.32 15.09 9.63
N THR A 167 -13.57 13.82 9.91
CA THR A 167 -14.86 13.17 9.62
C THR A 167 -15.98 13.79 10.43
N ASP A 168 -15.74 14.13 11.69
CA ASP A 168 -16.74 14.75 12.56
C ASP A 168 -17.13 16.14 12.06
N ALA A 169 -16.19 16.85 11.41
CA ALA A 169 -16.43 18.17 10.85
C ALA A 169 -17.12 18.14 9.47
N VAL A 170 -17.02 17.04 8.72
CA VAL A 170 -17.69 16.87 7.41
C VAL A 170 -19.20 16.63 7.56
N VAL A 171 -19.65 16.20 8.72
CA VAL A 171 -21.08 15.94 9.03
C VAL A 171 -21.86 17.21 9.38
N GLY A 172 -21.18 18.34 9.64
CA GLY A 172 -21.80 19.62 9.98
C GLY A 172 -22.22 20.43 8.75
N ASN A 173 -23.32 21.15 8.84
CA ASN A 173 -23.93 21.87 7.71
C ASN A 173 -23.74 23.39 7.87
N VAL A 174 -22.54 23.95 7.59
CA VAL A 174 -22.33 25.42 7.71
C VAL A 174 -21.30 25.96 6.69
N VAL A 175 -21.44 27.22 6.29
CA VAL A 175 -20.50 28.00 5.42
C VAL A 175 -19.06 28.00 5.95
N VAL A 176 -18.89 27.86 7.27
CA VAL A 176 -17.59 27.67 7.95
C VAL A 176 -16.87 26.40 7.46
N ASP A 177 -17.59 25.42 6.96
CA ASP A 177 -17.03 24.14 6.52
C ASP A 177 -16.10 24.27 5.30
N THR A 178 -16.34 25.24 4.41
CA THR A 178 -15.48 25.44 3.23
C THR A 178 -14.10 25.95 3.63
N LEU A 179 -14.06 26.98 4.49
CA LEU A 179 -12.78 27.51 5.00
C LEU A 179 -12.06 26.47 5.84
N PHE A 180 -12.77 25.79 6.73
CA PHE A 180 -12.22 24.72 7.56
C PHE A 180 -11.63 23.60 6.71
N ARG A 181 -12.34 23.15 5.66
CA ARG A 181 -11.83 22.13 4.73
C ARG A 181 -10.58 22.58 4.03
N HIS A 182 -10.51 23.81 3.50
CA HIS A 182 -9.30 24.33 2.87
C HIS A 182 -8.12 24.35 3.85
N GLN A 183 -8.32 24.87 5.06
CA GLN A 183 -7.27 24.89 6.08
C GLN A 183 -6.82 23.49 6.50
N LEU A 184 -7.75 22.56 6.60
CA LEU A 184 -7.44 21.16 6.89
C LEU A 184 -6.66 20.49 5.76
N MET A 185 -7.03 20.76 4.50
CA MET A 185 -6.29 20.27 3.32
C MET A 185 -4.84 20.81 3.33
N ASP A 186 -4.66 22.09 3.62
CA ASP A 186 -3.34 22.71 3.71
C ASP A 186 -2.51 22.16 4.87
N LEU A 187 -3.12 21.95 6.03
CA LEU A 187 -2.47 21.32 7.17
C LEU A 187 -2.03 19.88 6.86
N LEU A 188 -2.90 19.10 6.22
CA LEU A 188 -2.58 17.73 5.80
C LEU A 188 -1.51 17.72 4.72
N ALA A 189 -1.59 18.60 3.72
CA ALA A 189 -0.55 18.75 2.70
C ALA A 189 0.80 19.11 3.33
N THR A 190 0.85 20.10 4.22
CA THR A 190 2.06 20.47 4.96
C THR A 190 2.63 19.28 5.74
N ARG A 191 1.78 18.53 6.42
CA ARG A 191 2.18 17.33 7.17
C ARG A 191 2.74 16.24 6.24
N LEU A 192 2.11 16.01 5.09
CA LEU A 192 2.55 15.03 4.11
C LEU A 192 3.88 15.41 3.48
N LEU A 193 4.07 16.70 3.12
CA LEU A 193 5.33 17.23 2.64
C LEU A 193 6.45 17.04 3.67
N ALA A 194 6.17 17.27 4.94
CA ALA A 194 7.15 17.11 6.01
C ALA A 194 7.55 15.66 6.32
N ALA A 195 6.67 14.68 6.04
CA ALA A 195 6.84 13.31 6.51
C ALA A 195 6.88 12.25 5.42
N HIS A 196 6.37 12.53 4.23
CA HIS A 196 6.11 11.51 3.22
C HIS A 196 6.58 11.88 1.81
N VAL A 197 7.35 12.94 1.63
CA VAL A 197 7.98 13.30 0.36
C VAL A 197 9.47 12.96 0.34
N GLY A 198 10.03 12.98 -0.83
CA GLY A 198 11.46 12.80 -1.09
C GLY A 198 11.76 11.51 -1.84
N ALA A 199 12.91 11.49 -2.53
CA ALA A 199 13.48 10.24 -3.01
C ALA A 199 13.41 9.22 -1.87
N PRO A 200 13.32 7.89 -2.14
CA PRO A 200 13.39 6.89 -1.09
C PRO A 200 14.73 7.09 -0.36
N SER A 201 14.78 8.15 0.44
CA SER A 201 15.91 8.44 1.29
C SER A 201 15.97 7.25 2.20
N THR A 202 17.09 6.57 2.14
CA THR A 202 17.59 5.71 3.20
C THR A 202 16.78 5.99 4.45
N PHE A 203 15.79 5.14 4.68
CA PHE A 203 14.93 5.08 5.84
C PHE A 203 15.47 5.88 7.03
N GLN A 204 14.80 6.95 7.41
CA GLN A 204 14.95 7.39 8.80
C GLN A 204 14.30 6.29 9.65
N PRO A 205 15.07 5.61 10.51
CA PRO A 205 14.49 4.63 11.41
C PRO A 205 13.40 5.34 12.21
N THR A 206 12.18 4.84 12.18
CA THR A 206 11.17 5.20 13.18
C THR A 206 11.88 5.18 14.52
N ARG A 207 11.83 6.29 15.29
CA ARG A 207 12.51 6.34 16.58
C ARG A 207 12.16 5.06 17.35
N GLY A 208 13.14 4.14 17.49
CA GLY A 208 12.97 2.83 18.09
C GLY A 208 12.79 1.64 17.14
N GLY A 209 12.71 1.81 15.80
CA GLY A 209 12.66 0.73 14.82
C GLY A 209 14.05 0.23 14.38
N LEU A 210 14.08 -0.91 13.67
CA LEU A 210 15.30 -1.42 13.03
C LEU A 210 15.63 -0.60 11.77
N SER A 211 16.91 -0.42 11.46
CA SER A 211 17.30 0.14 10.16
C SER A 211 16.82 -0.81 9.03
N PRO A 212 16.56 -0.32 7.80
CA PRO A 212 16.07 -1.16 6.71
C PRO A 212 16.96 -2.32 6.35
N VAL A 213 18.26 -2.09 6.39
CA VAL A 213 19.25 -3.13 6.11
C VAL A 213 19.17 -4.23 7.15
N VAL A 214 19.08 -3.85 8.43
CA VAL A 214 18.94 -4.79 9.54
C VAL A 214 17.59 -5.49 9.48
N LEU A 215 16.51 -4.75 9.21
CA LEU A 215 15.17 -5.32 9.09
C LEU A 215 15.10 -6.33 7.94
N ARG A 216 15.63 -5.98 6.76
CA ARG A 216 15.68 -6.88 5.60
C ARG A 216 16.45 -8.15 5.93
N ARG A 217 17.66 -8.05 6.50
CA ARG A 217 18.46 -9.20 6.92
C ARG A 217 17.74 -10.07 7.96
N ALA A 218 17.07 -9.44 8.93
CA ALA A 218 16.29 -10.15 9.92
C ALA A 218 15.12 -10.92 9.29
N ILE A 219 14.42 -10.29 8.34
CA ILE A 219 13.32 -10.92 7.59
C ILE A 219 13.85 -12.07 6.72
N GLU A 220 14.92 -11.85 5.95
CA GLU A 220 15.55 -12.89 5.13
C GLU A 220 15.95 -14.11 5.98
N ARG A 221 16.54 -13.88 7.14
CA ARG A 221 16.94 -14.95 8.04
C ARG A 221 15.74 -15.66 8.69
N LEU A 222 14.67 -14.93 9.02
CA LEU A 222 13.42 -15.52 9.49
C LEU A 222 12.71 -16.35 8.41
N HIS A 223 12.95 -16.06 7.12
CA HIS A 223 12.46 -16.85 5.99
C HIS A 223 13.31 -18.09 5.70
N SER A 224 14.65 -17.96 5.69
CA SER A 224 15.57 -19.03 5.29
C SER A 224 15.61 -20.20 6.29
N ASP A 225 15.37 -19.94 7.56
CA ASP A 225 15.43 -20.93 8.63
C ASP A 225 14.05 -21.50 8.98
N ILE A 226 13.39 -22.16 8.02
CA ILE A 226 12.09 -22.81 8.26
C ILE A 226 12.22 -23.92 9.32
N ASP A 227 13.33 -24.62 9.34
CA ASP A 227 13.59 -25.78 10.21
C ASP A 227 14.46 -25.48 11.45
N ALA A 228 15.20 -24.38 11.46
CA ALA A 228 16.02 -24.01 12.58
C ALA A 228 15.27 -23.17 13.61
N ASP A 229 15.52 -23.43 14.88
CA ASP A 229 15.10 -22.57 15.98
C ASP A 229 15.94 -21.29 15.95
N VAL A 230 15.50 -20.33 15.11
CA VAL A 230 16.19 -19.03 14.94
C VAL A 230 16.25 -18.37 16.31
N SER A 231 17.41 -18.45 16.93
CA SER A 231 17.65 -17.81 18.22
C SER A 231 17.43 -16.30 18.09
N LEU A 232 16.49 -15.76 18.83
CA LEU A 232 16.33 -14.29 18.96
C LEU A 232 17.64 -13.62 19.36
N ALA A 233 18.51 -14.35 20.04
CA ALA A 233 19.83 -13.86 20.41
C ALA A 233 20.72 -13.65 19.17
N ALA A 234 20.68 -14.57 18.19
CA ALA A 234 21.43 -14.43 16.95
C ALA A 234 20.94 -13.24 16.12
N LEU A 235 19.62 -13.11 15.95
CA LEU A 235 19.02 -11.96 15.25
C LEU A 235 19.34 -10.63 15.93
N ALA A 236 19.32 -10.59 17.25
CA ALA A 236 19.66 -9.41 18.02
C ALA A 236 21.16 -9.07 17.89
N SER A 237 22.03 -10.09 17.95
CA SER A 237 23.48 -9.94 17.78
C SER A 237 23.82 -9.41 16.38
N ASP A 238 23.20 -9.94 15.33
CA ASP A 238 23.39 -9.48 13.94
C ASP A 238 22.94 -8.00 13.77
N ALA A 239 21.98 -7.58 14.58
CA ALA A 239 21.50 -6.20 14.63
C ALA A 239 22.30 -5.28 15.54
N GLY A 240 23.28 -5.79 16.30
CA GLY A 240 24.01 -5.03 17.31
C GLY A 240 23.13 -4.58 18.49
N LEU A 241 22.05 -5.31 18.79
CA LEU A 241 21.05 -4.95 19.81
C LEU A 241 20.93 -6.04 20.87
N SER A 242 20.47 -5.66 22.06
CA SER A 242 19.99 -6.65 23.03
C SER A 242 18.70 -7.33 22.51
N ARG A 243 18.41 -8.55 22.95
CA ARG A 243 17.19 -9.29 22.57
C ARG A 243 15.92 -8.48 22.82
N PHE A 244 15.85 -7.77 23.92
CA PHE A 244 14.69 -6.93 24.26
C PHE A 244 14.54 -5.77 23.28
N HIS A 245 15.62 -5.03 23.04
CA HIS A 245 15.63 -3.91 22.10
C HIS A 245 15.35 -4.37 20.66
N PHE A 246 15.91 -5.49 20.23
CA PHE A 246 15.62 -6.07 18.92
C PHE A 246 14.14 -6.41 18.76
N CYS A 247 13.53 -7.13 19.72
CA CYS A 247 12.11 -7.48 19.64
C CYS A 247 11.21 -6.25 19.60
N ARG A 248 11.53 -5.22 20.37
CA ARG A 248 10.80 -3.94 20.36
C ARG A 248 10.96 -3.24 19.03
N ALA A 249 12.19 -3.06 18.56
CA ALA A 249 12.49 -2.39 17.31
C ALA A 249 11.92 -3.13 16.09
N PHE A 250 11.98 -4.47 16.08
CA PHE A 250 11.34 -5.28 15.04
C PHE A 250 9.82 -5.11 15.06
N LYS A 251 9.21 -5.09 16.24
CA LYS A 251 7.77 -4.85 16.37
C LYS A 251 7.38 -3.43 15.94
N GLU A 252 8.18 -2.43 16.25
CA GLU A 252 7.97 -1.06 15.76
C GLU A 252 8.06 -1.00 14.22
N SER A 253 9.00 -1.73 13.62
CA SER A 253 9.19 -1.75 12.17
C SER A 253 8.14 -2.57 11.42
N THR A 254 7.64 -3.69 11.99
CA THR A 254 6.78 -4.66 11.29
C THR A 254 5.36 -4.75 11.84
N GLY A 255 5.09 -4.13 12.99
CA GLY A 255 3.83 -4.27 13.73
C GLY A 255 3.71 -5.57 14.52
N LEU A 256 4.63 -6.53 14.35
CA LEU A 256 4.60 -7.86 14.97
C LEU A 256 5.93 -8.17 15.66
N SER A 257 5.88 -8.93 16.76
CA SER A 257 7.10 -9.51 17.29
C SER A 257 7.71 -10.52 16.31
N PRO A 258 9.04 -10.79 16.33
CA PRO A 258 9.66 -11.75 15.40
C PRO A 258 8.96 -13.12 15.37
N HIS A 259 8.59 -13.66 16.54
CA HIS A 259 7.83 -14.91 16.62
C HIS A 259 6.43 -14.82 16.03
N ALA A 260 5.70 -13.72 16.24
CA ALA A 260 4.37 -13.53 15.68
C ALA A 260 4.45 -13.37 14.17
N TRP A 261 5.46 -12.65 13.68
CA TRP A 261 5.74 -12.46 12.26
C TRP A 261 6.04 -13.81 11.57
N ARG A 262 6.98 -14.60 12.12
CA ARG A 262 7.31 -15.92 11.58
C ARG A 262 6.10 -16.87 11.56
N ARG A 263 5.31 -16.88 12.64
CA ARG A 263 4.08 -17.68 12.71
C ARG A 263 3.07 -17.28 11.63
N GLN A 264 2.98 -16.00 11.33
CA GLN A 264 2.12 -15.49 10.28
C GLN A 264 2.61 -15.89 8.88
N GLN A 265 3.91 -15.82 8.61
CA GLN A 265 4.49 -16.28 7.34
C GLN A 265 4.22 -17.76 7.10
N ARG A 266 4.45 -18.61 8.11
CA ARG A 266 4.12 -20.05 8.03
C ARG A 266 2.64 -20.30 7.75
N LEU A 267 1.75 -19.47 8.29
CA LEU A 267 0.32 -19.59 8.01
C LEU A 267 0.00 -19.27 6.54
N GLU A 268 0.61 -18.23 5.98
CA GLU A 268 0.39 -17.88 4.57
C GLU A 268 0.96 -18.93 3.63
N GLU A 269 2.12 -19.45 3.94
CA GLU A 269 2.71 -20.56 3.20
C GLU A 269 1.80 -21.80 3.27
N ALA A 270 1.26 -22.12 4.46
CA ALA A 270 0.26 -23.16 4.62
C ALA A 270 -0.95 -22.96 3.70
N LYS A 271 -1.50 -21.75 3.67
CA LYS A 271 -2.65 -21.41 2.82
C LYS A 271 -2.32 -21.59 1.33
N ASN A 272 -1.12 -21.15 0.91
CA ASN A 272 -0.67 -21.29 -0.47
C ASN A 272 -0.50 -22.77 -0.85
N MET A 273 0.14 -23.57 -0.01
CA MET A 273 0.29 -25.01 -0.24
C MET A 273 -1.06 -25.72 -0.28
N LEU A 274 -1.99 -25.39 0.64
CA LEU A 274 -3.33 -25.98 0.68
C LEU A 274 -4.16 -25.61 -0.56
N ARG A 275 -3.96 -24.42 -1.14
CA ARG A 275 -4.67 -23.96 -2.34
C ARG A 275 -4.03 -24.49 -3.63
N GLY A 276 -2.71 -24.43 -3.72
CA GLY A 276 -1.97 -24.65 -4.96
C GLY A 276 -1.52 -26.10 -5.18
N THR A 277 -1.67 -27.01 -4.21
CA THR A 277 -1.19 -28.38 -4.33
C THR A 277 -2.20 -29.40 -3.79
N ASP A 278 -2.09 -30.65 -4.27
CA ASP A 278 -2.84 -31.80 -3.75
C ASP A 278 -2.16 -32.48 -2.55
N ALA A 279 -1.08 -31.88 -2.02
CA ALA A 279 -0.36 -32.41 -0.86
C ALA A 279 -1.30 -32.68 0.30
N SER A 280 -1.09 -33.80 1.00
CA SER A 280 -1.89 -34.13 2.19
C SER A 280 -1.71 -33.05 3.28
N VAL A 281 -2.69 -32.91 4.17
CA VAL A 281 -2.57 -32.01 5.32
C VAL A 281 -1.36 -32.37 6.19
N LEU A 282 -1.02 -33.66 6.26
CA LEU A 282 0.18 -34.14 6.95
C LEU A 282 1.46 -33.66 6.23
N SER A 283 1.51 -33.79 4.90
CA SER A 283 2.67 -33.33 4.12
C SER A 283 2.89 -31.82 4.26
N VAL A 284 1.81 -31.04 4.26
CA VAL A 284 1.87 -29.58 4.53
C VAL A 284 2.37 -29.31 5.95
N ALA A 285 1.89 -30.05 6.95
CA ALA A 285 2.35 -29.90 8.33
C ALA A 285 3.85 -30.15 8.46
N VAL A 286 4.35 -31.25 7.87
CA VAL A 286 5.77 -31.63 7.88
C VAL A 286 6.62 -30.57 7.15
N ALA A 287 6.20 -30.14 5.96
CA ALA A 287 6.91 -29.11 5.18
C ALA A 287 7.04 -27.77 5.94
N LEU A 288 6.10 -27.48 6.81
CA LEU A 288 6.10 -26.27 7.65
C LEU A 288 6.74 -26.49 9.04
N GLY A 289 7.40 -27.65 9.25
CA GLY A 289 8.14 -27.94 10.48
C GLY A 289 7.26 -28.23 11.71
N TYR A 290 6.01 -28.65 11.52
CA TYR A 290 5.17 -29.08 12.64
C TYR A 290 5.45 -30.55 12.98
N SER A 291 5.49 -30.86 14.27
CA SER A 291 5.74 -32.22 14.78
C SER A 291 4.60 -33.19 14.49
N SER A 292 3.40 -32.69 14.19
CA SER A 292 2.23 -33.53 13.86
C SER A 292 1.17 -32.75 13.09
N GLN A 293 0.34 -33.49 12.33
CA GLN A 293 -0.83 -32.93 11.67
C GLN A 293 -1.81 -32.28 12.66
N THR A 294 -1.95 -32.86 13.86
CA THR A 294 -2.84 -32.34 14.91
C THR A 294 -2.35 -30.99 15.43
N ALA A 295 -1.04 -30.86 15.69
CA ALA A 295 -0.44 -29.60 16.12
C ALA A 295 -0.60 -28.50 15.06
N PHE A 296 -0.38 -28.86 13.79
CA PHE A 296 -0.63 -27.97 12.67
C PHE A 296 -2.09 -27.54 12.57
N ALA A 297 -3.02 -28.49 12.59
CA ALA A 297 -4.46 -28.22 12.48
C ALA A 297 -4.97 -27.32 13.62
N ALA A 298 -4.49 -27.53 14.84
CA ALA A 298 -4.83 -26.70 16.00
C ALA A 298 -4.29 -25.26 15.82
N ALA A 299 -3.02 -25.11 15.41
CA ALA A 299 -2.41 -23.81 15.14
C ALA A 299 -3.10 -23.06 14.00
N PHE A 300 -3.39 -23.76 12.89
CA PHE A 300 -4.09 -23.22 11.74
C PHE A 300 -5.49 -22.73 12.11
N ARG A 301 -6.27 -23.58 12.82
CA ARG A 301 -7.62 -23.21 13.28
C ARG A 301 -7.60 -22.01 14.23
N LYS A 302 -6.64 -21.94 15.14
CA LYS A 302 -6.49 -20.80 16.06
C LYS A 302 -6.27 -19.47 15.33
N LEU A 303 -5.59 -19.51 14.18
CA LEU A 303 -5.21 -18.31 13.41
C LEU A 303 -6.25 -17.95 12.33
N THR A 304 -6.96 -18.94 11.77
CA THR A 304 -7.89 -18.73 10.65
C THR A 304 -9.36 -18.89 11.04
N GLY A 305 -9.64 -19.46 12.20
CA GLY A 305 -11.00 -19.87 12.61
C GLY A 305 -11.47 -21.18 12.00
N ASP A 306 -10.69 -21.80 11.08
CA ASP A 306 -11.08 -22.95 10.30
C ASP A 306 -10.04 -24.08 10.29
N THR A 307 -10.46 -25.29 9.98
CA THR A 307 -9.53 -26.42 9.81
C THR A 307 -8.85 -26.36 8.44
N PRO A 308 -7.59 -26.88 8.30
CA PRO A 308 -6.90 -26.92 7.01
C PRO A 308 -7.71 -27.59 5.90
N SER A 309 -8.42 -28.68 6.21
CA SER A 309 -9.25 -29.43 5.24
C SER A 309 -10.47 -28.62 4.80
N ASN A 310 -11.17 -27.96 5.72
CA ASN A 310 -12.31 -27.11 5.40
C ASN A 310 -11.86 -25.89 4.61
N TRP A 311 -10.74 -25.29 5.01
CA TRP A 311 -10.17 -24.14 4.32
C TRP A 311 -9.80 -24.48 2.88
N ARG A 312 -9.16 -25.65 2.62
CA ARG A 312 -8.85 -26.15 1.28
C ARG A 312 -10.10 -26.29 0.42
N ARG A 313 -11.16 -26.91 0.97
CA ARG A 313 -12.42 -27.14 0.25
C ARG A 313 -13.11 -25.84 -0.17
N ARG A 314 -12.95 -24.77 0.61
CA ARG A 314 -13.51 -23.44 0.28
C ARG A 314 -12.65 -22.61 -0.65
N ALA A 315 -11.36 -22.89 -0.69
CA ALA A 315 -10.40 -22.14 -1.50
C ALA A 315 -10.19 -22.71 -2.91
N ARG A 316 -10.80 -23.86 -3.21
CA ARG A 316 -10.91 -24.53 -4.50
C ARG A 316 -12.32 -24.40 -5.06
#